data_1afeb06d4731076daf05a3c90335dc27
#
_entry.id   1afeb06d4731076daf05a3c90335dc27
#
_cell.length_a   1.000
_cell.length_b   1.000
_cell.length_c   1.000
_cell.angle_alpha   90.00
_cell.angle_beta   90.00
_cell.angle_gamma   90.00
#
_symmetry.space_group_name_H-M   'P 1'
#
loop_
_entity.id
_entity.type
_entity.pdbx_description
1 polymer ?
#
loop_
_entity_poly.entity_id
_entity_poly.type
_entity_poly.pdbx_seq_one_letter_code
_entity_poly.pdbx_strand_id
1 'polypeptide(L)'
;GVQMRDSVMEMSLSSAMERMTDAERGILVRQIRLSLGDSSAETEIKVMSGNHDYSHADDSSSLDAQTPLNPMYTLSVGNIISLKSYSAIRVAQTDLSDVRSFVFSEQGGAVLGRDGYVKRLAEDGSTHALMFSGRMMKTICKGNDSEIWGIDTSGKHIMVDDAGTVLTLDVPGLVSAQTLHSMSLSPEGDRIAFSIESDGGAQSGVAIIGICRDHDGSVAGLSQAFALVSTQSNVSMMTFYNDVTFLYATQYERGRAQIGRRQMVPGPETSQALPDNGAVDMATGEVGTYRRLVVLDHLGVVRTVDGSLDGAWTIADSQVTSLSVQ
;
A
#
# COMPACT_ATOMS: atom_id res chain seq x y z
N GLY A 1 5.97 -20.38 20.68
CA GLY A 1 4.63 -20.99 20.76
C GLY A 1 3.63 -20.05 21.42
N VAL A 2 2.36 -20.27 21.19
CA VAL A 2 1.28 -19.46 21.79
C VAL A 2 0.41 -20.39 22.64
N GLN A 3 0.11 -19.99 23.87
CA GLN A 3 -0.78 -20.69 24.79
C GLN A 3 -1.82 -19.73 25.35
N MET A 4 -3.07 -20.19 25.47
CA MET A 4 -4.14 -19.45 26.15
C MET A 4 -4.42 -20.09 27.51
N ARG A 5 -4.41 -19.29 28.58
CA ARG A 5 -4.78 -19.70 29.93
C ARG A 5 -5.58 -18.58 30.60
N ASP A 6 -6.80 -18.84 31.00
CA ASP A 6 -7.65 -17.95 31.84
C ASP A 6 -7.61 -16.47 31.41
N SER A 7 -7.93 -16.15 30.18
CA SER A 7 -7.86 -14.78 29.62
C SER A 7 -6.44 -14.18 29.48
N VAL A 8 -5.39 -14.99 29.64
CA VAL A 8 -4.01 -14.60 29.36
C VAL A 8 -3.52 -15.35 28.14
N MET A 9 -3.06 -14.61 27.15
CA MET A 9 -2.37 -15.17 25.98
C MET A 9 -0.86 -15.09 26.23
N GLU A 10 -0.22 -16.23 26.46
CA GLU A 10 1.22 -16.32 26.60
C GLU A 10 1.86 -16.68 25.26
N MET A 11 2.77 -15.81 24.78
CA MET A 11 3.52 -16.00 23.55
C MET A 11 4.99 -16.20 23.86
N SER A 12 5.52 -17.40 23.56
CA SER A 12 6.94 -17.71 23.74
C SER A 12 7.69 -17.46 22.45
N LEU A 13 8.62 -16.52 22.47
CA LEU A 13 9.51 -16.15 21.35
C LEU A 13 10.87 -16.85 21.49
N SER A 14 11.65 -16.79 20.42
CA SER A 14 13.01 -17.36 20.42
C SER A 14 14.00 -16.48 21.21
N SER A 15 15.13 -17.07 21.60
CA SER A 15 16.23 -16.35 22.25
C SER A 15 16.87 -15.24 21.40
N ALA A 16 16.47 -15.10 20.14
CA ALA A 16 16.85 -13.96 19.32
C ALA A 16 16.40 -12.63 19.94
N MET A 17 15.26 -12.65 20.65
CA MET A 17 14.74 -11.48 21.35
C MET A 17 15.68 -10.94 22.45
N GLU A 18 16.47 -11.83 23.06
CA GLU A 18 17.46 -11.44 24.09
C GLU A 18 18.60 -10.59 23.51
N ARG A 19 18.85 -10.69 22.22
CA ARG A 19 19.91 -9.94 21.51
C ARG A 19 19.41 -8.61 20.92
N MET A 20 18.13 -8.36 20.96
CA MET A 20 17.53 -7.10 20.53
C MET A 20 17.78 -5.99 21.54
N THR A 21 17.85 -4.75 21.08
CA THR A 21 17.80 -3.56 21.93
C THR A 21 16.42 -3.41 22.58
N ASP A 22 16.31 -2.61 23.62
CA ASP A 22 15.03 -2.35 24.29
C ASP A 22 14.00 -1.71 23.31
N ALA A 23 14.47 -0.83 22.43
CA ALA A 23 13.64 -0.21 21.40
C ALA A 23 13.09 -1.24 20.40
N GLU A 24 13.93 -2.14 19.90
CA GLU A 24 13.50 -3.22 18.99
C GLU A 24 12.53 -4.18 19.66
N ARG A 25 12.73 -4.50 20.94
CA ARG A 25 11.79 -5.31 21.72
C ARG A 25 10.46 -4.63 21.89
N GLY A 26 10.45 -3.33 22.22
CA GLY A 26 9.23 -2.53 22.33
C GLY A 26 8.42 -2.53 21.03
N ILE A 27 9.09 -2.33 19.88
CA ILE A 27 8.46 -2.40 18.55
C ILE A 27 7.85 -3.79 18.30
N LEU A 28 8.60 -4.87 18.59
CA LEU A 28 8.13 -6.23 18.36
C LEU A 28 6.92 -6.58 19.25
N VAL A 29 6.97 -6.26 20.54
CA VAL A 29 5.87 -6.50 21.48
C VAL A 29 4.61 -5.73 21.02
N ARG A 30 4.79 -4.51 20.57
CA ARG A 30 3.70 -3.72 20.03
C ARG A 30 3.12 -4.30 18.73
N GLN A 31 3.96 -4.73 17.79
CA GLN A 31 3.49 -5.41 16.57
C GLN A 31 2.67 -6.65 16.91
N ILE A 32 3.11 -7.42 17.91
CA ILE A 32 2.37 -8.58 18.41
C ILE A 32 1.01 -8.14 18.93
N ARG A 33 0.93 -7.13 19.77
CA ARG A 33 -0.33 -6.62 20.33
C ARG A 33 -1.27 -6.11 19.23
N LEU A 34 -0.77 -5.30 18.32
CA LEU A 34 -1.53 -4.80 17.17
C LEU A 34 -2.02 -5.94 16.27
N SER A 35 -1.19 -6.98 16.08
CA SER A 35 -1.53 -8.14 15.26
C SER A 35 -2.63 -9.00 15.88
N LEU A 36 -2.76 -9.00 17.19
CA LEU A 36 -3.79 -9.76 17.90
C LEU A 36 -5.11 -9.00 18.00
N GLY A 37 -5.11 -7.75 17.57
CA GLY A 37 -6.27 -6.85 17.57
C GLY A 37 -6.57 -6.29 18.98
N ASP A 38 -7.03 -5.06 19.00
CA ASP A 38 -7.49 -4.36 20.21
C ASP A 38 -8.82 -4.95 20.76
N SER A 39 -9.26 -6.06 20.15
CA SER A 39 -10.47 -6.82 20.52
C SER A 39 -10.38 -7.50 21.88
N SER A 40 -9.26 -7.31 22.59
CA SER A 40 -8.98 -7.96 23.85
C SER A 40 -8.77 -7.00 25.00
N ALA A 41 -9.63 -6.00 25.17
CA ALA A 41 -9.68 -5.24 26.43
C ALA A 41 -9.80 -6.15 27.67
N GLU A 42 -10.06 -7.46 27.45
CA GLU A 42 -10.18 -8.50 28.48
C GLU A 42 -9.06 -9.56 28.43
N THR A 43 -8.16 -9.54 27.42
CA THR A 43 -7.11 -10.58 27.30
C THR A 43 -5.73 -9.96 27.57
N GLU A 44 -5.11 -10.35 28.66
CA GLU A 44 -3.72 -9.99 28.96
C GLU A 44 -2.78 -10.73 28.00
N ILE A 45 -1.88 -10.02 27.32
CA ILE A 45 -0.88 -10.60 26.42
C ILE A 45 0.47 -10.61 27.13
N LYS A 46 1.01 -11.82 27.36
CA LYS A 46 2.35 -12.03 27.87
C LYS A 46 3.30 -12.44 26.78
N VAL A 47 4.41 -11.70 26.64
CA VAL A 47 5.46 -12.00 25.67
C VAL A 47 6.70 -12.46 26.43
N MET A 48 7.05 -13.73 26.25
CA MET A 48 8.13 -14.38 26.97
C MET A 48 9.27 -14.76 26.01
N SER A 49 10.52 -14.66 26.47
CA SER A 49 11.67 -15.34 25.84
C SER A 49 12.49 -16.02 26.93
N GLY A 50 12.57 -17.34 26.89
CA GLY A 50 13.10 -18.10 28.01
C GLY A 50 12.32 -17.84 29.29
N ASN A 51 13.01 -17.37 30.34
CA ASN A 51 12.41 -17.01 31.63
C ASN A 51 12.16 -15.51 31.80
N HIS A 52 12.38 -14.71 30.75
CA HIS A 52 12.20 -13.26 30.81
C HIS A 52 10.85 -12.86 30.25
N ASP A 53 10.14 -12.00 31.00
CA ASP A 53 8.87 -11.39 30.61
C ASP A 53 9.15 -10.02 29.98
N TYR A 54 8.80 -9.87 28.71
CA TYR A 54 8.92 -8.65 27.91
C TYR A 54 7.59 -7.94 27.68
N SER A 55 6.52 -8.38 28.34
CA SER A 55 5.17 -7.82 28.19
C SER A 55 5.11 -6.31 28.48
N HIS A 56 6.01 -5.81 29.29
CA HIS A 56 6.14 -4.42 29.68
C HIS A 56 7.38 -3.75 29.08
N ALA A 57 7.99 -4.34 28.04
CA ALA A 57 9.06 -3.68 27.29
C ALA A 57 8.54 -2.32 26.81
N ASP A 58 9.18 -1.31 27.29
CA ASP A 58 8.78 0.06 27.54
C ASP A 58 7.85 0.68 26.47
N ASP A 59 6.62 0.96 26.88
CA ASP A 59 5.64 1.80 26.16
C ASP A 59 6.01 3.30 26.19
N SER A 60 7.20 3.64 26.69
CA SER A 60 7.65 5.03 26.86
C SER A 60 8.04 5.71 25.55
N SER A 61 8.24 4.96 24.45
CA SER A 61 8.05 5.58 23.17
C SER A 61 6.53 5.67 22.98
N SER A 62 5.98 6.86 23.13
CA SER A 62 4.68 7.24 22.55
C SER A 62 4.73 6.98 21.05
N LEU A 63 4.73 5.71 20.70
CA LEU A 63 4.44 5.19 19.40
C LEU A 63 2.90 5.16 19.26
N ASP A 64 2.26 6.26 19.50
CA ASP A 64 1.49 6.89 18.45
C ASP A 64 2.45 7.21 17.28
N ALA A 65 3.29 6.28 16.91
CA ALA A 65 3.76 6.14 15.56
C ALA A 65 2.50 5.85 14.77
N GLN A 66 1.69 6.88 14.64
CA GLN A 66 0.72 7.05 13.60
C GLN A 66 1.49 6.58 12.40
N THR A 67 1.08 5.48 11.81
CA THR A 67 1.52 5.10 10.47
C THR A 67 1.66 6.40 9.71
N PRO A 68 2.85 6.75 9.17
CA PRO A 68 3.10 8.08 8.64
C PRO A 68 1.92 8.46 7.76
N LEU A 69 1.33 9.60 8.01
CA LEU A 69 0.25 10.10 7.16
C LEU A 69 0.91 10.57 5.88
N ASN A 70 0.96 9.67 4.90
CA ASN A 70 1.55 9.99 3.62
C ASN A 70 0.70 11.01 2.88
N PRO A 71 1.26 12.15 2.46
CA PRO A 71 0.53 13.15 1.71
C PRO A 71 -0.06 12.53 0.44
N MET A 72 -1.28 12.92 0.13
CA MET A 72 -1.96 12.51 -1.09
C MET A 72 -1.98 13.65 -2.10
N TYR A 73 -1.78 13.30 -3.35
CA TYR A 73 -1.75 14.25 -4.46
C TYR A 73 -2.72 13.81 -5.56
N THR A 74 -3.28 14.80 -6.25
CA THR A 74 -4.07 14.60 -7.48
C THR A 74 -3.37 15.27 -8.65
N LEU A 75 -3.47 14.67 -9.83
CA LEU A 75 -3.06 15.28 -11.09
C LEU A 75 -4.31 15.79 -11.80
N SER A 76 -4.40 17.10 -11.98
CA SER A 76 -5.52 17.77 -12.63
C SER A 76 -5.04 18.82 -13.60
N VAL A 77 -5.39 18.70 -14.88
CA VAL A 77 -5.14 19.68 -15.97
C VAL A 77 -3.75 20.32 -15.89
N GLY A 78 -2.69 19.48 -15.79
CA GLY A 78 -1.29 19.96 -15.74
C GLY A 78 -0.85 20.53 -14.38
N ASN A 79 -1.61 20.32 -13.32
CA ASN A 79 -1.23 20.70 -11.97
C ASN A 79 -1.21 19.46 -11.06
N ILE A 80 -0.25 19.40 -10.15
CA ILE A 80 -0.26 18.49 -9.02
C ILE A 80 -0.83 19.25 -7.82
N ILE A 81 -1.89 18.71 -7.22
CA ILE A 81 -2.58 19.33 -6.10
C ILE A 81 -2.41 18.46 -4.87
N SER A 82 -1.89 19.02 -3.78
CA SER A 82 -1.85 18.36 -2.49
C SER A 82 -3.24 18.38 -1.86
N LEU A 83 -3.79 17.22 -1.53
CA LEU A 83 -5.07 17.14 -0.80
C LEU A 83 -4.94 17.46 0.69
N LYS A 84 -3.72 17.52 1.21
CA LYS A 84 -3.46 17.95 2.60
C LYS A 84 -3.71 19.46 2.77
N SER A 85 -3.15 20.28 1.89
CA SER A 85 -3.18 21.74 1.96
C SER A 85 -4.12 22.37 0.95
N TYR A 86 -4.67 21.59 0.04
CA TYR A 86 -5.42 22.05 -1.14
C TYR A 86 -4.64 23.08 -1.97
N SER A 87 -3.30 23.04 -1.87
CA SER A 87 -2.39 23.92 -2.62
C SER A 87 -1.98 23.25 -3.91
N ALA A 88 -2.06 24.00 -5.00
CA ALA A 88 -1.55 23.58 -6.30
C ALA A 88 -0.02 23.73 -6.33
N ILE A 89 0.68 22.63 -6.55
CA ILE A 89 2.06 22.66 -7.03
C ILE A 89 1.94 22.85 -8.53
N ARG A 90 2.27 24.05 -9.01
CA ARG A 90 2.22 24.37 -10.43
C ARG A 90 3.31 23.59 -11.12
N VAL A 91 2.94 22.53 -11.78
CA VAL A 91 3.85 21.75 -12.60
C VAL A 91 4.28 22.66 -13.76
N ALA A 92 5.60 22.91 -13.89
CA ALA A 92 6.13 23.55 -15.07
C ALA A 92 5.61 22.79 -16.30
N GLN A 93 5.11 23.50 -17.30
CA GLN A 93 4.40 23.01 -18.50
C GLN A 93 5.09 21.81 -19.16
N THR A 94 5.03 20.66 -18.52
CA THR A 94 5.36 19.39 -19.13
C THR A 94 4.06 18.83 -19.67
N ASP A 95 4.14 18.25 -20.84
CA ASP A 95 3.00 17.61 -21.49
C ASP A 95 2.57 16.35 -20.70
N LEU A 96 1.87 16.58 -19.56
CA LEU A 96 1.27 15.53 -18.75
C LEU A 96 -0.12 15.13 -19.30
N SER A 97 -0.43 15.52 -20.52
CA SER A 97 -1.72 15.25 -21.15
C SER A 97 -1.97 13.76 -21.41
N ASP A 98 -0.89 12.97 -21.51
CA ASP A 98 -0.96 11.55 -21.83
C ASP A 98 -0.52 10.66 -20.66
N VAL A 99 -0.79 11.09 -19.42
CA VAL A 99 -0.48 10.34 -18.20
C VAL A 99 -1.56 9.29 -17.93
N ARG A 100 -1.12 8.06 -17.68
CA ARG A 100 -1.96 6.96 -17.22
C ARG A 100 -2.04 6.92 -15.69
N SER A 101 -0.90 7.08 -15.02
CA SER A 101 -0.81 7.18 -13.56
C SER A 101 0.44 7.97 -13.18
N PHE A 102 0.47 8.49 -11.96
CA PHE A 102 1.65 9.14 -11.42
C PHE A 102 1.84 8.79 -9.96
N VAL A 103 3.04 8.95 -9.48
CA VAL A 103 3.41 8.89 -8.07
C VAL A 103 4.23 10.13 -7.75
N PHE A 104 3.94 10.77 -6.62
CA PHE A 104 4.58 12.03 -6.28
C PHE A 104 4.78 12.18 -4.77
N SER A 105 5.85 12.84 -4.39
CA SER A 105 6.18 13.24 -3.04
C SER A 105 6.85 14.62 -3.07
N GLU A 106 7.16 15.18 -1.91
CA GLU A 106 7.95 16.41 -1.80
C GLU A 106 9.35 16.28 -2.42
N GLN A 107 9.85 15.08 -2.61
CA GLN A 107 11.15 14.78 -3.25
C GLN A 107 11.01 14.46 -4.76
N GLY A 108 9.84 14.71 -5.34
CA GLY A 108 9.53 14.31 -6.71
C GLY A 108 8.88 12.92 -6.81
N GLY A 109 8.96 12.29 -7.98
CA GLY A 109 8.29 11.02 -8.20
C GLY A 109 8.49 10.47 -9.61
N ALA A 110 7.41 9.95 -10.20
CA ALA A 110 7.40 9.42 -11.55
C ALA A 110 6.02 9.52 -12.20
N VAL A 111 6.01 9.57 -13.51
CA VAL A 111 4.80 9.49 -14.35
C VAL A 111 4.89 8.29 -15.27
N LEU A 112 3.83 7.52 -15.33
CA LEU A 112 3.61 6.45 -16.30
C LEU A 112 2.75 7.00 -17.44
N GLY A 113 3.31 7.08 -18.63
CA GLY A 113 2.59 7.44 -19.83
C GLY A 113 1.65 6.34 -20.32
N ARG A 114 0.69 6.68 -21.16
CA ARG A 114 -0.17 5.69 -21.84
C ARG A 114 0.60 4.80 -22.79
N ASP A 115 1.77 5.27 -23.25
CA ASP A 115 2.73 4.49 -24.02
C ASP A 115 3.46 3.40 -23.21
N GLY A 116 3.24 3.37 -21.88
CA GLY A 116 3.85 2.42 -20.95
C GLY A 116 5.23 2.82 -20.44
N TYR A 117 5.81 3.92 -20.90
CA TYR A 117 7.10 4.38 -20.40
C TYR A 117 6.94 5.22 -19.13
N VAL A 118 7.92 5.08 -18.25
CA VAL A 118 7.98 5.83 -16.98
C VAL A 118 9.07 6.88 -17.08
N LYS A 119 8.71 8.11 -16.74
CA LYS A 119 9.64 9.24 -16.66
C LYS A 119 9.73 9.71 -15.21
N ARG A 120 10.94 10.06 -14.78
CA ARG A 120 11.15 10.68 -13.47
C ARG A 120 10.50 12.06 -13.45
N LEU A 121 9.85 12.36 -12.34
CA LEU A 121 9.21 13.63 -12.06
C LEU A 121 9.99 14.32 -10.94
N ALA A 122 10.46 15.55 -11.19
CA ALA A 122 11.14 16.35 -10.18
C ALA A 122 10.15 17.01 -9.21
N GLU A 123 10.66 17.61 -8.15
CA GLU A 123 9.88 18.35 -7.15
C GLU A 123 9.05 19.50 -7.76
N ASP A 124 9.58 20.16 -8.78
CA ASP A 124 8.91 21.23 -9.52
C ASP A 124 7.93 20.72 -10.58
N GLY A 125 7.75 19.39 -10.66
CA GLY A 125 6.87 18.71 -11.62
C GLY A 125 7.45 18.61 -13.03
N SER A 126 8.71 18.99 -13.29
CA SER A 126 9.35 18.75 -14.57
C SER A 126 9.65 17.27 -14.79
N THR A 127 9.50 16.78 -16.02
CA THR A 127 9.84 15.40 -16.37
C THR A 127 11.27 15.29 -16.88
N HIS A 128 11.93 14.23 -16.43
CA HIS A 128 13.33 13.95 -16.79
C HIS A 128 13.48 12.60 -17.51
N ALA A 129 14.64 11.97 -17.32
CA ALA A 129 15.04 10.74 -17.98
C ALA A 129 14.03 9.59 -17.78
N LEU A 130 14.03 8.67 -18.73
CA LEU A 130 13.31 7.40 -18.64
C LEU A 130 13.84 6.57 -17.46
N MET A 131 12.91 6.03 -16.69
CA MET A 131 13.18 5.11 -15.60
C MET A 131 13.16 3.64 -16.09
N PHE A 132 13.46 2.71 -15.21
CA PHE A 132 13.47 1.27 -15.46
C PHE A 132 14.30 0.87 -16.69
N SER A 133 15.37 1.62 -16.97
CA SER A 133 16.20 1.43 -18.17
C SER A 133 15.40 1.47 -19.48
N GLY A 134 14.32 2.26 -19.53
CA GLY A 134 13.44 2.40 -20.69
C GLY A 134 12.52 1.18 -20.92
N ARG A 135 12.32 0.32 -19.95
CA ARG A 135 11.30 -0.75 -20.03
C ARG A 135 9.90 -0.21 -19.83
N MET A 136 8.94 -0.80 -20.52
CA MET A 136 7.54 -0.46 -20.38
C MET A 136 6.94 -1.10 -19.14
N MET A 137 6.16 -0.31 -18.37
CA MET A 137 5.49 -0.73 -17.15
C MET A 137 3.97 -0.78 -17.34
N LYS A 138 3.34 -1.68 -16.60
CA LYS A 138 1.90 -1.83 -16.52
C LYS A 138 1.30 -0.93 -15.43
N THR A 139 2.00 -0.80 -14.32
CA THR A 139 1.63 0.04 -13.17
C THR A 139 2.89 0.47 -12.43
N ILE A 140 2.79 1.56 -11.67
CA ILE A 140 3.83 2.04 -10.78
C ILE A 140 3.25 2.38 -9.42
N CYS A 141 4.07 2.31 -8.37
CA CYS A 141 3.79 2.88 -7.06
C CYS A 141 5.07 3.45 -6.42
N LYS A 142 4.90 4.31 -5.42
CA LYS A 142 5.99 4.93 -4.67
C LYS A 142 6.40 3.99 -3.54
N GLY A 143 7.70 3.83 -3.36
CA GLY A 143 8.29 3.18 -2.21
C GLY A 143 8.92 4.19 -1.25
N ASN A 144 9.85 3.73 -0.44
CA ASN A 144 10.61 4.59 0.46
C ASN A 144 11.50 5.54 -0.35
N ASP A 145 11.75 6.72 0.20
CA ASP A 145 12.67 7.73 -0.35
C ASP A 145 12.56 7.90 -1.87
N SER A 146 13.59 7.48 -2.61
CA SER A 146 13.70 7.60 -4.08
C SER A 146 13.12 6.41 -4.85
N GLU A 147 12.67 5.36 -4.16
CA GLU A 147 12.22 4.13 -4.78
C GLU A 147 10.93 4.34 -5.59
N ILE A 148 10.95 3.90 -6.83
CA ILE A 148 9.76 3.74 -7.67
C ILE A 148 9.66 2.26 -8.04
N TRP A 149 8.55 1.67 -7.72
CA TRP A 149 8.23 0.28 -7.99
C TRP A 149 7.32 0.16 -9.20
N GLY A 150 7.47 -0.90 -9.99
CA GLY A 150 6.65 -1.13 -11.16
C GLY A 150 6.43 -2.61 -11.44
N ILE A 151 5.31 -2.94 -12.07
CA ILE A 151 5.08 -4.24 -12.70
C ILE A 151 5.33 -4.07 -14.19
N ASP A 152 6.16 -4.93 -14.79
CA ASP A 152 6.41 -4.91 -16.22
C ASP A 152 5.16 -5.25 -17.05
N THR A 153 5.17 -4.95 -18.34
CA THR A 153 4.00 -5.19 -19.20
C THR A 153 3.64 -6.68 -19.35
N SER A 154 4.59 -7.60 -19.10
CA SER A 154 4.30 -9.03 -19.09
C SER A 154 3.52 -9.46 -17.85
N GLY A 155 3.57 -8.68 -16.78
CA GLY A 155 3.00 -9.04 -15.48
C GLY A 155 3.74 -10.16 -14.77
N LYS A 156 4.99 -10.41 -15.13
CA LYS A 156 5.80 -11.51 -14.55
C LYS A 156 6.83 -11.02 -13.55
N HIS A 157 7.27 -9.78 -13.68
CA HIS A 157 8.34 -9.23 -12.86
C HIS A 157 7.88 -7.95 -12.14
N ILE A 158 8.33 -7.83 -10.90
CA ILE A 158 8.33 -6.58 -10.18
C ILE A 158 9.70 -5.94 -10.39
N MET A 159 9.70 -4.65 -10.67
CA MET A 159 10.93 -3.88 -10.83
C MET A 159 10.96 -2.73 -9.83
N VAL A 160 12.14 -2.40 -9.34
CA VAL A 160 12.37 -1.21 -8.52
C VAL A 160 13.48 -0.39 -9.15
N ASP A 161 13.24 0.91 -9.29
CA ASP A 161 14.25 1.92 -9.68
C ASP A 161 14.52 2.77 -8.44
N ASP A 162 15.68 2.59 -7.85
CA ASP A 162 16.16 3.38 -6.74
C ASP A 162 17.30 4.28 -7.20
N ALA A 163 17.02 5.58 -7.25
CA ALA A 163 17.97 6.62 -7.69
C ALA A 163 18.70 6.28 -9.01
N GLY A 164 18.07 5.55 -9.92
CA GLY A 164 18.64 5.13 -11.21
C GLY A 164 19.26 3.73 -11.20
N THR A 165 19.34 3.06 -10.06
CA THR A 165 19.70 1.65 -9.98
C THR A 165 18.44 0.81 -10.16
N VAL A 166 18.39 -0.01 -11.20
CA VAL A 166 17.20 -0.82 -11.52
C VAL A 166 17.43 -2.27 -11.16
N LEU A 167 16.58 -2.80 -10.28
CA LEU A 167 16.51 -4.21 -9.93
C LEU A 167 15.27 -4.83 -10.56
N THR A 168 15.40 -6.09 -11.01
CA THR A 168 14.28 -6.91 -11.45
C THR A 168 14.13 -8.04 -10.44
N LEU A 169 12.94 -8.18 -9.87
CA LEU A 169 12.64 -9.10 -8.80
C LEU A 169 11.62 -10.13 -9.26
N ASP A 170 11.95 -11.40 -9.07
CA ASP A 170 11.00 -12.49 -9.28
C ASP A 170 10.10 -12.61 -8.05
N VAL A 171 8.81 -12.85 -8.29
CA VAL A 171 7.84 -13.08 -7.21
C VAL A 171 7.85 -14.56 -6.82
N PRO A 172 8.35 -14.91 -5.63
CA PRO A 172 8.38 -16.29 -5.18
C PRO A 172 6.98 -16.91 -5.15
N GLY A 173 6.82 -18.06 -5.78
CA GLY A 173 5.56 -18.78 -5.83
C GLY A 173 4.61 -18.35 -6.96
N LEU A 174 4.93 -17.32 -7.74
CA LEU A 174 4.18 -16.99 -8.95
C LEU A 174 4.39 -18.09 -10.00
N VAL A 175 3.28 -18.72 -10.42
CA VAL A 175 3.34 -19.76 -11.47
C VAL A 175 3.18 -19.15 -12.86
N SER A 176 3.62 -19.88 -13.89
CA SER A 176 3.63 -19.39 -15.28
C SER A 176 2.25 -18.98 -15.80
N ALA A 177 1.19 -19.63 -15.31
CA ALA A 177 -0.20 -19.32 -15.66
C ALA A 177 -0.78 -18.10 -14.93
N GLN A 178 0.00 -17.43 -14.09
CA GLN A 178 -0.43 -16.26 -13.32
C GLN A 178 0.25 -15.00 -13.81
N THR A 179 -0.46 -13.87 -13.74
CA THR A 179 0.06 -12.53 -14.03
C THR A 179 -0.30 -11.55 -12.93
N LEU A 180 0.60 -10.60 -12.71
CA LEU A 180 0.41 -9.47 -11.81
C LEU A 180 -0.32 -8.33 -12.56
N HIS A 181 -1.25 -7.65 -11.91
CA HIS A 181 -2.02 -6.57 -12.52
C HIS A 181 -1.82 -5.22 -11.87
N SER A 182 -2.01 -5.14 -10.58
CA SER A 182 -1.86 -3.92 -9.78
C SER A 182 -1.05 -4.21 -8.54
N MET A 183 -0.49 -3.18 -7.95
CA MET A 183 0.26 -3.28 -6.72
C MET A 183 0.10 -2.04 -5.85
N SER A 184 0.31 -2.22 -4.56
CA SER A 184 0.37 -1.17 -3.56
C SER A 184 1.44 -1.51 -2.54
N LEU A 185 2.22 -0.54 -2.12
CA LEU A 185 3.15 -0.68 -1.01
C LEU A 185 2.46 -0.32 0.30
N SER A 186 2.88 -1.00 1.36
CA SER A 186 2.47 -0.64 2.71
C SER A 186 3.09 0.70 3.13
N PRO A 187 2.44 1.47 4.02
CA PRO A 187 2.93 2.78 4.43
C PRO A 187 4.34 2.77 5.03
N GLU A 188 4.73 1.68 5.68
CA GLU A 188 6.07 1.48 6.21
C GLU A 188 7.12 1.07 5.16
N GLY A 189 6.68 0.73 3.94
CA GLY A 189 7.56 0.38 2.81
C GLY A 189 8.19 -1.01 2.87
N ASP A 190 7.69 -1.91 3.73
CA ASP A 190 8.26 -3.24 3.96
C ASP A 190 7.44 -4.38 3.34
N ARG A 191 6.29 -4.06 2.76
CA ARG A 191 5.39 -5.05 2.14
C ARG A 191 4.81 -4.53 0.83
N ILE A 192 4.59 -5.46 -0.09
CA ILE A 192 3.87 -5.22 -1.34
C ILE A 192 2.63 -6.11 -1.35
N ALA A 193 1.47 -5.52 -1.62
CA ALA A 193 0.30 -6.24 -2.07
C ALA A 193 0.20 -6.16 -3.59
N PHE A 194 -0.21 -7.25 -4.22
CA PHE A 194 -0.45 -7.29 -5.66
C PHE A 194 -1.65 -8.16 -6.01
N SER A 195 -2.37 -7.76 -7.04
CA SER A 195 -3.42 -8.61 -7.60
C SER A 195 -2.84 -9.60 -8.57
N ILE A 196 -3.31 -10.83 -8.47
CA ILE A 196 -2.93 -11.96 -9.32
C ILE A 196 -4.16 -12.36 -10.13
N GLU A 197 -3.96 -12.58 -11.41
CA GLU A 197 -4.94 -13.20 -12.29
C GLU A 197 -4.34 -14.47 -12.89
N SER A 198 -5.13 -15.56 -12.90
CA SER A 198 -4.76 -16.81 -13.58
C SER A 198 -5.25 -16.78 -15.01
N ASP A 199 -4.51 -17.43 -15.92
CA ASP A 199 -4.88 -17.59 -17.32
C ASP A 199 -6.31 -18.13 -17.43
N GLY A 200 -7.14 -17.45 -18.27
CA GLY A 200 -8.54 -17.78 -18.40
C GLY A 200 -9.49 -17.06 -17.44
N GLY A 201 -9.00 -16.14 -16.58
CA GLY A 201 -9.83 -15.28 -15.72
C GLY A 201 -10.58 -16.02 -14.61
N ALA A 202 -10.31 -17.31 -14.41
CA ALA A 202 -11.09 -18.16 -13.50
C ALA A 202 -10.79 -17.94 -12.02
N GLN A 203 -9.64 -17.39 -11.70
CA GLN A 203 -9.25 -17.12 -10.31
C GLN A 203 -8.45 -15.83 -10.24
N SER A 204 -8.92 -14.91 -9.44
CA SER A 204 -8.21 -13.70 -9.06
C SER A 204 -7.97 -13.71 -7.57
N GLY A 205 -7.00 -12.95 -7.12
CA GLY A 205 -6.69 -12.86 -5.70
C GLY A 205 -5.77 -11.69 -5.40
N VAL A 206 -5.56 -11.48 -4.12
CA VAL A 206 -4.54 -10.57 -3.61
C VAL A 206 -3.54 -11.40 -2.82
N ALA A 207 -2.28 -11.22 -3.11
CA ALA A 207 -1.20 -11.73 -2.30
C ALA A 207 -0.37 -10.58 -1.73
N ILE A 208 0.24 -10.83 -0.59
CA ILE A 208 1.16 -9.92 0.08
C ILE A 208 2.52 -10.60 0.20
N ILE A 209 3.57 -9.84 0.00
CA ILE A 209 4.94 -10.26 0.08
C ILE A 209 5.75 -9.23 0.88
N GLY A 210 6.69 -9.70 1.68
CA GLY A 210 7.64 -8.83 2.37
C GLY A 210 8.76 -8.39 1.45
N ILE A 211 9.23 -7.17 1.61
CA ILE A 211 10.44 -6.65 0.98
C ILE A 211 11.61 -6.97 1.89
N CYS A 212 12.58 -7.69 1.37
CA CYS A 212 13.83 -7.95 2.06
C CYS A 212 14.80 -6.80 1.75
N ARG A 213 15.32 -6.17 2.80
CA ARG A 213 16.28 -5.08 2.68
C ARG A 213 17.63 -5.47 3.26
N ASP A 214 18.68 -4.97 2.68
CA ASP A 214 20.03 -5.07 3.21
C ASP A 214 20.24 -4.13 4.40
N HIS A 215 21.43 -4.18 4.99
CA HIS A 215 21.76 -3.42 6.20
C HIS A 215 21.79 -1.90 5.98
N ASP A 216 21.96 -1.46 4.74
CA ASP A 216 21.93 -0.06 4.32
C ASP A 216 20.51 0.42 3.88
N GLY A 217 19.50 -0.46 4.00
CA GLY A 217 18.13 -0.18 3.64
C GLY A 217 17.78 -0.46 2.17
N SER A 218 18.78 -0.80 1.32
CA SER A 218 18.55 -1.11 -0.08
C SER A 218 17.75 -2.40 -0.26
N VAL A 219 16.99 -2.49 -1.35
CA VAL A 219 16.17 -3.67 -1.65
C VAL A 219 17.07 -4.84 -2.07
N ALA A 220 17.03 -5.92 -1.30
CA ALA A 220 17.79 -7.14 -1.56
C ALA A 220 16.95 -8.23 -2.26
N GLY A 221 15.62 -8.21 -2.09
CA GLY A 221 14.75 -9.22 -2.65
C GLY A 221 13.35 -9.22 -2.08
N LEU A 222 12.62 -10.28 -2.36
CA LEU A 222 11.25 -10.49 -1.89
C LEU A 222 11.16 -11.77 -1.05
N SER A 223 10.35 -11.75 0.01
CA SER A 223 10.03 -12.93 0.81
C SER A 223 9.07 -13.86 0.06
N GLN A 224 8.72 -14.99 0.65
CA GLN A 224 7.66 -15.82 0.10
C GLN A 224 6.30 -15.11 0.22
N ALA A 225 5.53 -15.11 -0.88
CA ALA A 225 4.19 -14.55 -0.90
C ALA A 225 3.20 -15.40 -0.10
N PHE A 226 2.21 -14.75 0.50
CA PHE A 226 1.04 -15.43 1.03
C PHE A 226 -0.24 -14.85 0.42
N ALA A 227 -1.21 -15.73 0.13
CA ALA A 227 -2.50 -15.30 -0.39
C ALA A 227 -3.33 -14.70 0.75
N LEU A 228 -3.77 -13.45 0.57
CA LEU A 228 -4.62 -12.75 1.54
C LEU A 228 -6.10 -12.92 1.21
N VAL A 229 -6.43 -12.79 -0.06
CA VAL A 229 -7.79 -12.88 -0.57
C VAL A 229 -7.79 -13.78 -1.80
N SER A 230 -8.68 -14.77 -1.81
CA SER A 230 -9.02 -15.53 -3.00
C SER A 230 -10.45 -15.18 -3.39
N THR A 231 -10.67 -14.68 -4.58
CA THR A 231 -11.99 -14.24 -5.05
C THR A 231 -12.25 -14.75 -6.46
N GLN A 232 -13.52 -14.97 -6.78
CA GLN A 232 -13.96 -15.25 -8.15
C GLN A 232 -14.12 -13.98 -8.99
N SER A 233 -14.01 -12.80 -8.35
CA SER A 233 -14.15 -11.52 -9.01
C SER A 233 -12.78 -10.86 -9.16
N ASN A 234 -12.55 -10.18 -10.28
CA ASN A 234 -11.30 -9.47 -10.50
C ASN A 234 -11.11 -8.35 -9.47
N VAL A 235 -9.94 -8.34 -8.84
CA VAL A 235 -9.51 -7.23 -8.00
C VAL A 235 -8.93 -6.16 -8.90
N SER A 236 -9.65 -5.05 -9.06
CA SER A 236 -9.26 -3.97 -9.96
C SER A 236 -8.33 -2.94 -9.31
N MET A 237 -8.52 -2.70 -8.03
CA MET A 237 -7.76 -1.71 -7.26
C MET A 237 -7.50 -2.21 -5.86
N MET A 238 -6.44 -1.72 -5.23
CA MET A 238 -6.07 -2.09 -3.87
C MET A 238 -5.20 -1.03 -3.24
N THR A 239 -5.26 -0.93 -1.91
CA THR A 239 -4.39 -0.05 -1.14
C THR A 239 -4.30 -0.51 0.32
N PHE A 240 -3.17 -0.25 0.96
CA PHE A 240 -3.07 -0.38 2.41
C PHE A 240 -3.73 0.83 3.07
N TYR A 241 -4.68 0.60 3.96
CA TYR A 241 -5.25 1.67 4.78
C TYR A 241 -4.30 2.05 5.92
N ASN A 242 -3.69 1.06 6.54
CA ASN A 242 -2.62 1.16 7.53
C ASN A 242 -1.83 -0.14 7.55
N ASP A 243 -0.93 -0.32 8.51
CA ASP A 243 -0.04 -1.48 8.61
C ASP A 243 -0.78 -2.81 8.76
N VAL A 244 -2.02 -2.80 9.25
CA VAL A 244 -2.79 -4.01 9.53
C VAL A 244 -4.10 -4.12 8.75
N THR A 245 -4.49 -3.07 8.03
CA THR A 245 -5.75 -3.03 7.27
C THR A 245 -5.48 -2.84 5.78
N PHE A 246 -6.05 -3.70 4.99
CA PHE A 246 -5.95 -3.71 3.54
C PHE A 246 -7.33 -3.52 2.90
N LEU A 247 -7.41 -2.68 1.89
CA LEU A 247 -8.62 -2.40 1.13
C LEU A 247 -8.43 -2.86 -0.31
N TYR A 248 -9.47 -3.47 -0.87
CA TYR A 248 -9.46 -3.89 -2.27
C TYR A 248 -10.84 -3.70 -2.89
N ALA A 249 -10.89 -3.37 -4.16
CA ALA A 249 -12.13 -3.22 -4.90
C ALA A 249 -12.31 -4.38 -5.88
N THR A 250 -13.49 -4.97 -5.85
CA THR A 250 -13.92 -6.02 -6.78
C THR A 250 -15.04 -5.51 -7.67
N GLN A 251 -15.01 -5.87 -8.96
CA GLN A 251 -16.13 -5.65 -9.84
C GLN A 251 -17.00 -6.90 -9.88
N TYR A 252 -18.27 -6.77 -9.55
CA TYR A 252 -19.26 -7.82 -9.72
C TYR A 252 -19.89 -7.73 -11.12
N GLU A 253 -20.26 -8.87 -11.69
CA GLU A 253 -20.86 -9.00 -13.04
C GLU A 253 -22.12 -8.14 -13.30
N ARG A 254 -22.70 -7.52 -12.28
CA ARG A 254 -23.89 -6.66 -12.37
C ARG A 254 -23.62 -5.17 -12.18
N GLY A 255 -22.40 -4.72 -12.37
CA GLY A 255 -22.09 -3.28 -12.40
C GLY A 255 -22.03 -2.60 -11.03
N ARG A 256 -22.17 -3.31 -9.93
CA ARG A 256 -21.93 -2.78 -8.59
C ARG A 256 -20.56 -3.21 -8.12
N ALA A 257 -19.63 -2.26 -8.08
CA ALA A 257 -18.33 -2.49 -7.47
C ALA A 257 -18.43 -2.29 -5.95
N GLN A 258 -17.70 -3.11 -5.21
CA GLN A 258 -17.62 -3.02 -3.75
C GLN A 258 -16.17 -2.90 -3.32
N ILE A 259 -15.95 -2.19 -2.23
CA ILE A 259 -14.67 -2.19 -1.52
C ILE A 259 -14.78 -3.21 -0.39
N GLY A 260 -13.92 -4.21 -0.43
CA GLY A 260 -13.68 -5.11 0.69
C GLY A 260 -12.61 -4.51 1.62
N ARG A 261 -12.85 -4.59 2.92
CA ARG A 261 -11.85 -4.28 3.95
C ARG A 261 -11.44 -5.57 4.61
N ARG A 262 -10.14 -5.86 4.61
CA ARG A 262 -9.58 -7.02 5.28
C ARG A 262 -8.47 -6.59 6.23
N GLN A 263 -8.52 -7.10 7.43
CA GLN A 263 -7.39 -7.03 8.34
C GLN A 263 -6.36 -8.09 7.96
N MET A 264 -5.07 -7.78 8.12
CA MET A 264 -3.95 -8.70 7.91
C MET A 264 -3.98 -9.87 8.89
N VAL A 265 -4.64 -9.67 10.03
CA VAL A 265 -4.92 -10.71 11.04
C VAL A 265 -6.30 -11.31 10.75
N PRO A 266 -6.52 -12.60 10.98
CA PRO A 266 -7.84 -13.24 10.81
C PRO A 266 -8.92 -12.48 11.56
N GLY A 267 -9.89 -11.96 10.83
CA GLY A 267 -11.02 -11.17 11.34
C GLY A 267 -12.14 -11.12 10.30
N PRO A 268 -13.31 -10.59 10.66
CA PRO A 268 -14.41 -10.47 9.74
C PRO A 268 -14.05 -9.51 8.61
N GLU A 269 -14.41 -9.90 7.40
CA GLU A 269 -14.36 -9.01 6.25
C GLU A 269 -15.58 -8.09 6.27
N THR A 270 -15.35 -6.79 6.12
CA THR A 270 -16.42 -5.80 5.97
C THR A 270 -16.38 -5.25 4.55
N SER A 271 -17.52 -4.89 4.00
CA SER A 271 -17.61 -4.33 2.65
C SER A 271 -18.43 -3.05 2.63
N GLN A 272 -18.06 -2.14 1.73
CA GLN A 272 -18.75 -0.89 1.48
C GLN A 272 -19.01 -0.71 -0.02
N ALA A 273 -20.14 -0.13 -0.39
CA ALA A 273 -20.41 0.21 -1.78
C ALA A 273 -19.50 1.33 -2.26
N LEU A 274 -18.95 1.16 -3.47
CA LEU A 274 -18.29 2.25 -4.19
C LEU A 274 -19.28 3.34 -4.57
N PRO A 275 -18.81 4.57 -4.83
CA PRO A 275 -19.64 5.62 -5.43
C PRO A 275 -20.35 5.14 -6.69
N ASP A 276 -21.56 5.66 -6.96
CA ASP A 276 -22.44 5.22 -8.05
C ASP A 276 -21.80 5.28 -9.45
N ASN A 277 -20.81 6.17 -9.64
CA ASN A 277 -20.08 6.33 -10.91
C ASN A 277 -18.92 5.34 -11.09
N GLY A 278 -18.82 4.35 -10.23
CA GLY A 278 -17.70 3.41 -10.23
C GLY A 278 -16.39 4.04 -9.77
N ALA A 279 -15.28 3.33 -9.98
CA ALA A 279 -13.95 3.81 -9.63
C ALA A 279 -12.92 3.37 -10.67
N VAL A 280 -11.95 4.23 -10.95
CA VAL A 280 -10.80 3.97 -11.82
C VAL A 280 -9.50 3.88 -11.05
N ASP A 281 -9.45 4.50 -9.85
CA ASP A 281 -8.28 4.50 -8.99
C ASP A 281 -8.69 4.63 -7.52
N MET A 282 -7.87 4.09 -6.63
CA MET A 282 -8.13 4.06 -5.19
C MET A 282 -6.82 4.19 -4.42
N ALA A 283 -6.83 5.07 -3.44
CA ALA A 283 -5.66 5.32 -2.60
C ALA A 283 -6.07 5.68 -1.17
N THR A 284 -5.16 5.52 -0.22
CA THR A 284 -5.32 5.99 1.15
C THR A 284 -4.18 6.91 1.52
N GLY A 285 -4.49 8.03 2.12
CA GLY A 285 -3.49 9.00 2.53
C GLY A 285 -4.09 10.15 3.31
N GLU A 286 -3.27 11.18 3.51
CA GLU A 286 -3.68 12.38 4.24
C GLU A 286 -4.50 13.31 3.35
N VAL A 287 -5.74 13.56 3.79
CA VAL A 287 -6.63 14.58 3.22
C VAL A 287 -6.99 15.56 4.34
N GLY A 288 -6.52 16.79 4.26
CA GLY A 288 -6.52 17.70 5.38
C GLY A 288 -5.62 17.18 6.51
N THR A 289 -6.21 16.90 7.67
CA THR A 289 -5.48 16.41 8.87
C THR A 289 -5.80 14.94 9.19
N TYR A 290 -6.53 14.25 8.33
CA TYR A 290 -7.02 12.91 8.61
C TYR A 290 -6.61 11.93 7.51
N ARG A 291 -6.34 10.68 7.90
CA ARG A 291 -6.24 9.59 6.94
C ARG A 291 -7.61 9.28 6.38
N ARG A 292 -7.72 9.26 5.05
CA ARG A 292 -8.94 8.96 4.34
C ARG A 292 -8.71 7.93 3.24
N LEU A 293 -9.74 7.17 2.94
CA LEU A 293 -9.86 6.47 1.68
C LEU A 293 -10.32 7.45 0.62
N VAL A 294 -9.64 7.44 -0.51
CA VAL A 294 -9.90 8.31 -1.65
C VAL A 294 -10.14 7.43 -2.88
N VAL A 295 -11.16 7.75 -3.63
CA VAL A 295 -11.52 7.06 -4.87
C VAL A 295 -11.66 8.10 -5.97
N LEU A 296 -11.05 7.84 -7.13
CA LEU A 296 -11.24 8.58 -8.35
C LEU A 296 -12.30 7.85 -9.21
N ASP A 297 -13.37 8.52 -9.58
CA ASP A 297 -14.41 7.95 -10.43
C ASP A 297 -14.15 8.19 -11.94
N HIS A 298 -14.96 7.54 -12.79
CA HIS A 298 -14.85 7.66 -14.26
C HIS A 298 -15.10 9.08 -14.80
N LEU A 299 -15.67 9.97 -13.98
CA LEU A 299 -15.92 11.36 -14.36
C LEU A 299 -14.80 12.30 -13.93
N GLY A 300 -13.72 11.77 -13.35
CA GLY A 300 -12.62 12.58 -12.83
C GLY A 300 -12.97 13.27 -11.51
N VAL A 301 -13.93 12.77 -10.75
CA VAL A 301 -14.30 13.29 -9.43
C VAL A 301 -13.61 12.45 -8.36
N VAL A 302 -12.91 13.14 -7.48
CA VAL A 302 -12.28 12.54 -6.30
C VAL A 302 -13.25 12.58 -5.13
N ARG A 303 -13.53 11.42 -4.58
CA ARG A 303 -14.40 11.25 -3.42
C ARG A 303 -13.63 10.68 -2.26
N THR A 304 -13.96 11.13 -1.06
CA THR A 304 -13.33 10.63 0.17
C THR A 304 -14.37 10.11 1.14
N VAL A 305 -13.96 9.15 1.94
CA VAL A 305 -14.70 8.66 3.09
C VAL A 305 -13.76 8.64 4.31
N ASP A 306 -14.32 8.82 5.50
CA ASP A 306 -13.55 8.73 6.74
C ASP A 306 -13.06 7.30 7.00
N GLY A 307 -12.19 7.16 8.01
CA GLY A 307 -11.49 5.90 8.28
C GLY A 307 -12.39 4.77 8.80
N SER A 308 -13.61 5.06 9.22
CA SER A 308 -14.57 4.01 9.63
C SER A 308 -15.12 3.23 8.45
N LEU A 309 -15.00 3.79 7.24
CA LEU A 309 -15.63 3.31 5.99
C LEU A 309 -17.17 3.25 6.04
N ASP A 310 -17.78 3.69 7.14
CA ASP A 310 -19.24 3.69 7.34
C ASP A 310 -19.86 5.04 6.99
N GLY A 311 -19.02 6.03 6.63
CA GLY A 311 -19.42 7.39 6.32
C GLY A 311 -19.97 7.58 4.91
N ALA A 312 -20.60 8.73 4.68
CA ALA A 312 -21.00 9.15 3.35
C ALA A 312 -19.78 9.63 2.54
N TRP A 313 -19.79 9.34 1.25
CA TRP A 313 -18.78 9.85 0.32
C TRP A 313 -18.91 11.37 0.15
N THR A 314 -17.81 12.07 0.32
CA THR A 314 -17.71 13.53 0.10
C THR A 314 -16.79 13.84 -1.07
N ILE A 315 -17.10 14.90 -1.83
CA ILE A 315 -16.25 15.33 -2.95
C ILE A 315 -15.08 16.12 -2.38
N ALA A 316 -13.86 15.73 -2.77
CA ALA A 316 -12.62 16.41 -2.39
C ALA A 316 -12.04 17.24 -3.55
N ASP A 317 -12.15 16.75 -4.79
CA ASP A 317 -11.60 17.42 -5.98
C ASP A 317 -12.38 16.97 -7.22
N SER A 318 -12.17 17.66 -8.37
CA SER A 318 -12.78 17.34 -9.65
C SER A 318 -11.82 17.66 -10.81
N GLN A 319 -12.11 17.12 -11.99
CA GLN A 319 -11.25 17.21 -13.18
C GLN A 319 -9.86 16.54 -12.98
N VAL A 320 -9.83 15.50 -12.17
CA VAL A 320 -8.64 14.74 -11.84
C VAL A 320 -8.44 13.61 -12.82
N THR A 321 -7.20 13.39 -13.22
CA THR A 321 -6.82 12.31 -14.15
C THR A 321 -6.16 11.13 -13.43
N SER A 322 -5.54 11.34 -12.29
CA SER A 322 -4.88 10.28 -11.52
C SER A 322 -4.69 10.67 -10.06
N LEU A 323 -4.58 9.69 -9.18
CA LEU A 323 -4.23 9.82 -7.76
C LEU A 323 -2.79 9.39 -7.52
N SER A 324 -2.17 9.96 -6.48
CA SER A 324 -0.88 9.52 -5.96
C SER A 324 -0.85 9.59 -4.45
N VAL A 325 -0.20 8.60 -3.85
CA VAL A 325 0.17 8.57 -2.43
C VAL A 325 1.68 8.43 -2.35
N GLN A 326 2.26 9.12 -1.37
CA GLN A 326 3.67 8.98 -1.04
C GLN A 326 3.93 7.66 -0.33
#